data_c4a2ac056c315854f66af75e69b42881
#
_entry.id   c4a2ac056c315854f66af75e69b42881
#
_cell.length_a   1.000
_cell.length_b   1.000
_cell.length_c   1.000
_cell.angle_alpha   90.00
_cell.angle_beta   90.00
_cell.angle_gamma   90.00
#
_symmetry.space_group_name_H-M   'P 1'
#
loop_
_entity.id
_entity.type
_entity.pdbx_description
1 polymer ?
#
loop_
_entity_poly.entity_id
_entity_poly.type
_entity_poly.pdbx_seq_one_letter_code
_entity_poly.pdbx_strand_id
1 'polypeptide(L)'
;MVFGLAELLGVLLALGVVVALAWGLTAVVRRGALGGGPPRLPARERALVAEAIARARWVPGHDEVDGQTRVLVRRTYTGLDGRPEVLEERVLETFPAQDPAWEARFTEAMSRARFRCTYLNGEEQAG
;
A
#
# COMPACT_ATOMS: atom_id res chain seq x y z
N MET A 1 -28.18 30.03 16.65
CA MET A 1 -27.97 29.89 15.21
C MET A 1 -27.82 28.40 14.91
N VAL A 2 -28.78 27.84 14.23
CA VAL A 2 -28.77 26.44 13.90
C VAL A 2 -28.24 26.32 12.46
N PHE A 3 -27.04 25.78 12.30
CA PHE A 3 -26.57 25.38 10.98
C PHE A 3 -27.47 24.25 10.50
N GLY A 4 -28.14 24.44 9.37
CA GLY A 4 -28.99 23.40 8.81
C GLY A 4 -28.18 22.15 8.45
N LEU A 5 -28.81 20.99 8.54
CA LEU A 5 -28.24 19.72 8.12
C LEU A 5 -27.65 19.76 6.69
N ALA A 6 -28.20 20.60 5.82
CA ALA A 6 -27.72 20.80 4.46
C ALA A 6 -26.32 21.45 4.41
N GLU A 7 -25.99 22.32 5.34
CA GLU A 7 -24.66 22.96 5.41
C GLU A 7 -23.60 21.99 5.94
N LEU A 8 -23.96 21.17 6.93
CA LEU A 8 -23.10 20.10 7.43
C LEU A 8 -22.80 19.06 6.34
N LEU A 9 -23.78 18.71 5.53
CA LEU A 9 -23.60 17.81 4.39
C LEU A 9 -22.70 18.43 3.33
N GLY A 10 -22.81 19.72 3.07
CA GLY A 10 -21.96 20.45 2.14
C GLY A 10 -20.49 20.46 2.58
N VAL A 11 -20.23 20.69 3.87
CA VAL A 11 -18.89 20.68 4.43
C VAL A 11 -18.28 19.27 4.42
N LEU A 12 -19.05 18.25 4.74
CA LEU A 12 -18.61 16.86 4.68
C LEU A 12 -18.32 16.40 3.25
N LEU A 13 -19.12 16.81 2.28
CA LEU A 13 -18.90 16.54 0.86
C LEU A 13 -17.65 17.27 0.34
N ALA A 14 -17.44 18.51 0.73
CA ALA A 14 -16.26 19.29 0.37
C ALA A 14 -14.99 18.67 0.94
N LEU A 15 -15.01 18.22 2.20
CA LEU A 15 -13.91 17.52 2.84
C LEU A 15 -13.62 16.17 2.15
N GLY A 16 -14.67 15.43 1.79
CA GLY A 16 -14.54 14.16 1.05
C GLY A 16 -13.88 14.34 -0.31
N VAL A 17 -14.28 15.39 -1.03
CA VAL A 17 -13.70 15.72 -2.35
C VAL A 17 -12.23 16.15 -2.22
N VAL A 18 -11.89 16.95 -1.21
CA VAL A 18 -10.50 17.37 -0.97
C VAL A 18 -9.61 16.19 -0.63
N VAL A 19 -10.09 15.26 0.19
CA VAL A 19 -9.35 14.03 0.52
C VAL A 19 -9.19 13.15 -0.71
N ALA A 20 -10.25 12.97 -1.50
CA ALA A 20 -10.18 12.19 -2.73
C ALA A 20 -9.25 12.82 -3.77
N LEU A 21 -9.25 14.14 -3.90
CA LEU A 21 -8.35 14.89 -4.78
C LEU A 21 -6.90 14.81 -4.30
N ALA A 22 -6.64 14.89 -2.98
CA ALA A 22 -5.30 14.74 -2.43
C ALA A 22 -4.74 13.34 -2.67
N TRP A 23 -5.57 12.31 -2.52
CA TRP A 23 -5.19 10.93 -2.83
C TRP A 23 -4.98 10.71 -4.33
N GLY A 24 -5.84 11.28 -5.15
CA GLY A 24 -5.71 11.25 -6.61
C GLY A 24 -4.45 11.96 -7.10
N LEU A 25 -4.13 13.12 -6.51
CA LEU A 25 -2.91 13.88 -6.84
C LEU A 25 -1.64 13.15 -6.43
N THR A 26 -1.61 12.52 -5.26
CA THR A 26 -0.45 11.73 -4.85
C THR A 26 -0.26 10.49 -5.72
N ALA A 27 -1.32 9.83 -6.15
CA ALA A 27 -1.26 8.72 -7.08
C ALA A 27 -0.82 9.18 -8.48
N VAL A 28 -1.31 10.31 -8.96
CA VAL A 28 -0.92 10.90 -10.26
C VAL A 28 0.52 11.42 -10.21
N VAL A 29 0.96 12.05 -9.11
CA VAL A 29 2.35 12.51 -8.95
C VAL A 29 3.30 11.33 -8.90
N ARG A 30 2.94 10.26 -8.21
CA ARG A 30 3.74 9.02 -8.21
C ARG A 30 3.81 8.38 -9.60
N ARG A 31 2.71 8.35 -10.32
CA ARG A 31 2.67 7.87 -11.71
C ARG A 31 3.34 8.84 -12.68
N GLY A 32 3.20 10.16 -12.44
CA GLY A 32 3.82 11.19 -13.26
C GLY A 32 5.33 11.28 -13.08
N ALA A 33 5.85 11.03 -11.87
CA ALA A 33 7.29 10.90 -11.64
C ALA A 33 7.87 9.66 -12.35
N LEU A 34 7.06 8.63 -12.56
CA LEU A 34 7.44 7.43 -13.31
C LEU A 34 7.12 7.54 -14.81
N GLY A 35 6.17 8.37 -15.21
CA GLY A 35 5.67 8.49 -16.58
C GLY A 35 5.97 9.80 -17.28
N GLY A 36 6.56 10.79 -16.61
CA GLY A 36 6.85 12.11 -17.15
C GLY A 36 8.05 12.16 -18.07
N GLY A 37 8.13 11.25 -19.05
CA GLY A 37 9.22 11.19 -20.01
C GLY A 37 10.55 10.74 -19.40
N PRO A 38 10.57 9.69 -18.54
CA PRO A 38 11.85 9.11 -18.18
C PRO A 38 12.54 8.62 -19.43
N PRO A 39 13.87 8.73 -19.52
CA PRO A 39 14.58 8.08 -20.56
C PRO A 39 14.16 6.60 -20.55
N ARG A 40 13.72 6.11 -21.67
CA ARG A 40 13.38 4.69 -21.81
C ARG A 40 14.59 3.88 -21.38
N LEU A 41 14.39 3.04 -20.37
CA LEU A 41 15.44 2.12 -19.94
C LEU A 41 15.92 1.32 -21.15
N PRO A 42 17.23 1.12 -21.30
CA PRO A 42 17.75 0.23 -22.33
C PRO A 42 17.05 -1.14 -22.27
N ALA A 43 16.91 -1.79 -23.41
CA ALA A 43 16.22 -3.08 -23.50
C ALA A 43 16.77 -4.11 -22.50
N ARG A 44 18.09 -4.09 -22.25
CA ARG A 44 18.75 -4.95 -21.29
C ARG A 44 18.27 -4.69 -19.86
N GLU A 45 18.18 -3.42 -19.46
CA GLU A 45 17.69 -3.05 -18.12
C GLU A 45 16.22 -3.38 -17.95
N ARG A 46 15.40 -3.18 -18.98
CA ARG A 46 13.99 -3.59 -18.94
C ARG A 46 13.85 -5.09 -18.75
N ALA A 47 14.68 -5.87 -19.40
CA ALA A 47 14.69 -7.34 -19.23
C ALA A 47 15.10 -7.74 -17.82
N LEU A 48 16.09 -7.06 -17.23
CA LEU A 48 16.54 -7.32 -15.85
C LEU A 48 15.45 -6.94 -14.84
N VAL A 49 14.77 -5.82 -15.04
CA VAL A 49 13.65 -5.40 -14.19
C VAL A 49 12.49 -6.40 -14.30
N ALA A 50 12.14 -6.81 -15.52
CA ALA A 50 11.08 -7.80 -15.73
C ALA A 50 11.41 -9.14 -15.04
N GLU A 51 12.67 -9.57 -15.08
CA GLU A 51 13.13 -10.77 -14.39
C GLU A 51 13.04 -10.60 -12.87
N ALA A 52 13.44 -9.44 -12.34
CA ALA A 52 13.32 -9.14 -10.91
C ALA A 52 11.87 -9.14 -10.46
N ILE A 53 10.96 -8.56 -11.25
CA ILE A 53 9.51 -8.56 -10.97
C ILE A 53 8.95 -9.98 -11.00
N ALA A 54 9.43 -10.83 -11.88
CA ALA A 54 9.02 -12.24 -11.93
C ALA A 54 9.40 -13.00 -10.66
N ARG A 55 10.39 -12.52 -9.92
CA ARG A 55 10.82 -13.08 -8.62
C ARG A 55 10.17 -12.38 -7.42
N ALA A 56 9.24 -11.46 -7.65
CA ALA A 56 8.58 -10.74 -6.57
C ALA A 56 7.88 -11.70 -5.60
N ARG A 57 7.91 -11.34 -4.31
CA ARG A 57 7.32 -12.15 -3.26
C ARG A 57 6.46 -11.30 -2.35
N TRP A 58 5.44 -11.93 -1.78
CA TRP A 58 4.62 -11.34 -0.74
C TRP A 58 5.31 -11.44 0.60
N VAL A 59 5.39 -10.33 1.30
CA VAL A 59 5.97 -10.21 2.64
C VAL A 59 4.99 -9.51 3.57
N PRO A 60 4.94 -9.91 4.86
CA PRO A 60 4.12 -9.20 5.83
C PRO A 60 4.75 -7.86 6.18
N GLY A 61 3.93 -6.87 6.51
CA GLY A 61 4.39 -5.57 6.93
C GLY A 61 3.37 -4.87 7.81
N HIS A 62 3.78 -3.77 8.37
CA HIS A 62 2.91 -2.91 9.16
C HIS A 62 3.37 -1.46 9.06
N ASP A 63 2.44 -0.57 9.29
CA ASP A 63 2.72 0.86 9.42
C ASP A 63 1.70 1.51 10.36
N GLU A 64 1.86 2.78 10.59
CA GLU A 64 0.94 3.59 11.36
C GLU A 64 0.53 4.80 10.54
N VAL A 65 -0.77 5.00 10.38
CA VAL A 65 -1.35 6.12 9.65
C VAL A 65 -2.49 6.71 10.47
N ASP A 66 -2.41 8.00 10.77
CA ASP A 66 -3.44 8.73 11.52
C ASP A 66 -3.82 8.07 12.85
N GLY A 67 -2.84 7.60 13.60
CA GLY A 67 -3.05 6.93 14.88
C GLY A 67 -3.60 5.52 14.78
N GLN A 68 -3.67 4.95 13.59
CA GLN A 68 -4.11 3.59 13.34
C GLN A 68 -2.93 2.72 12.91
N THR A 69 -2.79 1.57 13.55
CA THR A 69 -1.85 0.54 13.10
C THR A 69 -2.50 -0.24 11.95
N ARG A 70 -1.78 -0.35 10.85
CA ARG A 70 -2.21 -1.17 9.71
C ARG A 70 -1.27 -2.36 9.58
N VAL A 71 -1.84 -3.56 9.53
CA VAL A 71 -1.13 -4.78 9.20
C VAL A 71 -1.48 -5.14 7.76
N LEU A 72 -0.47 -5.38 6.95
CA LEU A 72 -0.61 -5.50 5.51
C LEU A 72 0.34 -6.54 4.94
N VAL A 73 0.08 -6.92 3.70
CA VAL A 73 0.99 -7.74 2.91
C VAL A 73 1.41 -6.92 1.69
N ARG A 74 2.70 -7.00 1.36
CA ARG A 74 3.29 -6.28 0.22
C ARG A 74 3.92 -7.27 -0.73
N ARG A 75 3.68 -7.08 -2.01
CA ARG A 75 4.41 -7.79 -3.05
C ARG A 75 5.62 -6.94 -3.42
N THR A 76 6.80 -7.45 -3.15
CA THR A 76 8.05 -6.71 -3.32
C THR A 76 9.04 -7.46 -4.20
N TYR A 77 9.88 -6.71 -4.86
CA TYR A 77 11.04 -7.24 -5.60
C TYR A 77 12.25 -6.36 -5.30
N THR A 78 13.43 -6.87 -5.58
CA THR A 78 14.66 -6.11 -5.44
C THR A 78 14.96 -5.39 -6.75
N GLY A 79 15.00 -4.06 -6.70
CA GLY A 79 15.34 -3.22 -7.83
C GLY A 79 16.81 -3.36 -8.25
N LEU A 80 17.16 -2.78 -9.37
CA LEU A 80 18.52 -2.80 -9.90
C LEU A 80 19.54 -2.13 -8.97
N ASP A 81 19.08 -1.18 -8.15
CA ASP A 81 19.89 -0.49 -7.14
C ASP A 81 20.05 -1.29 -5.83
N GLY A 82 19.50 -2.49 -5.76
CA GLY A 82 19.49 -3.36 -4.58
C GLY A 82 18.46 -3.00 -3.53
N ARG A 83 17.61 -2.01 -3.79
CA ARG A 83 16.55 -1.58 -2.86
C ARG A 83 15.25 -2.31 -3.12
N PRO A 84 14.48 -2.60 -2.05
CA PRO A 84 13.16 -3.20 -2.24
C PRO A 84 12.19 -2.22 -2.89
N GLU A 85 11.44 -2.70 -3.85
CA GLU A 85 10.38 -1.98 -4.53
C GLU A 85 9.04 -2.67 -4.30
N VAL A 86 8.00 -1.89 -4.06
CA VAL A 86 6.66 -2.41 -3.78
C VAL A 86 5.82 -2.37 -5.06
N LEU A 87 5.34 -3.54 -5.49
CA LEU A 87 4.43 -3.67 -6.62
C LEU A 87 2.97 -3.54 -6.22
N GLU A 88 2.62 -4.12 -5.09
CA GLU A 88 1.24 -4.19 -4.62
C GLU A 88 1.23 -4.21 -3.09
N GLU A 89 0.21 -3.61 -2.52
CA GLU A 89 0.02 -3.56 -1.08
C GLU A 89 -1.45 -3.82 -0.77
N ARG A 90 -1.72 -4.71 0.17
CA ARG A 90 -3.07 -5.03 0.64
C ARG A 90 -3.12 -4.90 2.15
N VAL A 91 -3.99 -4.05 2.65
CA VAL A 91 -4.23 -3.91 4.08
C VAL A 91 -5.17 -5.03 4.54
N LEU A 92 -4.74 -5.79 5.54
CA LEU A 92 -5.52 -6.89 6.10
C LEU A 92 -6.33 -6.46 7.30
N GLU A 93 -5.76 -5.64 8.18
CA GLU A 93 -6.39 -5.23 9.41
C GLU A 93 -5.90 -3.84 9.82
N THR A 94 -6.80 -3.06 10.42
CA THR A 94 -6.50 -1.74 10.97
C THR A 94 -7.08 -1.65 12.38
N PHE A 95 -6.30 -1.15 13.32
CA PHE A 95 -6.77 -0.95 14.70
C PHE A 95 -6.03 0.21 15.34
N PRO A 96 -6.60 0.85 16.36
CA PRO A 96 -5.96 2.00 17.02
C PRO A 96 -4.59 1.65 17.59
N ALA A 97 -3.60 2.51 17.37
CA ALA A 97 -2.25 2.34 17.91
C ALA A 97 -2.24 2.38 19.46
N GLN A 98 -3.24 3.00 20.07
CA GLN A 98 -3.36 3.13 21.52
C GLN A 98 -4.36 2.15 22.13
N ASP A 99 -4.78 1.14 21.38
CA ASP A 99 -5.66 0.09 21.89
C ASP A 99 -4.99 -0.63 23.08
N PRO A 100 -5.68 -0.80 24.23
CA PRO A 100 -5.11 -1.54 25.36
C PRO A 100 -4.70 -2.97 25.02
N ALA A 101 -5.35 -3.60 24.05
CA ALA A 101 -5.04 -4.93 23.54
C ALA A 101 -4.14 -4.91 22.31
N TRP A 102 -3.41 -3.83 22.06
CA TRP A 102 -2.62 -3.62 20.84
C TRP A 102 -1.64 -4.78 20.58
N GLU A 103 -0.88 -5.21 21.60
CA GLU A 103 0.11 -6.28 21.43
C GLU A 103 -0.53 -7.60 20.99
N ALA A 104 -1.64 -7.98 21.61
CA ALA A 104 -2.36 -9.20 21.25
C ALA A 104 -2.92 -9.11 19.84
N ARG A 105 -3.53 -7.98 19.49
CA ARG A 105 -4.08 -7.73 18.16
C ARG A 105 -3.00 -7.69 17.09
N PHE A 106 -1.89 -7.03 17.38
CA PHE A 106 -0.75 -6.94 16.46
C PHE A 106 -0.14 -8.33 16.20
N THR A 107 0.12 -9.10 17.24
CA THR A 107 0.68 -10.45 17.11
C THR A 107 -0.23 -11.36 16.29
N GLU A 108 -1.52 -11.32 16.55
CA GLU A 108 -2.51 -12.12 15.80
C GLU A 108 -2.60 -11.67 14.35
N ALA A 109 -2.66 -10.36 14.10
CA ALA A 109 -2.74 -9.81 12.75
C ALA A 109 -1.48 -10.12 11.94
N MET A 110 -0.29 -10.01 12.54
CA MET A 110 0.97 -10.36 11.87
C MET A 110 1.05 -11.85 11.56
N SER A 111 0.53 -12.70 12.44
CA SER A 111 0.43 -14.15 12.20
C SER A 111 -0.44 -14.44 10.98
N ARG A 112 -1.60 -13.79 10.87
CA ARG A 112 -2.48 -13.91 9.70
C ARG A 112 -1.79 -13.39 8.43
N ALA A 113 -1.05 -12.28 8.54
CA ALA A 113 -0.31 -11.72 7.41
C ALA A 113 0.75 -12.69 6.89
N ARG A 114 1.51 -13.34 7.77
CA ARG A 114 2.50 -14.35 7.40
C ARG A 114 1.85 -15.54 6.70
N PHE A 115 0.75 -16.02 7.24
CA PHE A 115 -0.01 -17.11 6.64
C PHE A 115 -0.52 -16.73 5.25
N ARG A 116 -1.05 -15.51 5.12
CA ARG A 116 -1.53 -14.98 3.84
C ARG A 116 -0.41 -14.88 2.81
N CYS A 117 0.76 -14.42 3.22
CA CYS A 117 1.93 -14.36 2.34
C CYS A 117 2.35 -15.75 1.85
N THR A 118 2.37 -16.73 2.73
CA THR A 118 2.68 -18.11 2.36
C THR A 118 1.71 -18.64 1.31
N TYR A 119 0.43 -18.39 1.50
CA TYR A 119 -0.61 -18.77 0.56
C TYR A 119 -0.45 -18.08 -0.80
N LEU A 120 -0.26 -16.76 -0.79
CA LEU A 120 -0.12 -15.97 -2.02
C LEU A 120 1.15 -16.35 -2.80
N ASN A 121 2.25 -16.57 -2.10
CA ASN A 121 3.50 -17.01 -2.72
C ASN A 121 3.35 -18.43 -3.31
N GLY A 122 2.60 -19.28 -2.64
CA GLY A 122 2.29 -20.62 -3.15
C GLY A 122 1.47 -20.59 -4.44
N GLU A 123 0.47 -19.71 -4.51
CA GLU A 123 -0.34 -19.52 -5.71
C GLU A 123 0.49 -19.05 -6.90
N GLU A 124 1.39 -18.10 -6.69
CA GLU A 124 2.25 -17.55 -7.75
C GLU A 124 3.24 -18.58 -8.29
N GLN A 125 3.71 -19.49 -7.44
CA GLN A 125 4.63 -20.57 -7.85
C GLN A 125 3.90 -21.70 -8.59
N ALA A 126 2.61 -21.88 -8.35
CA ALA A 126 1.80 -22.91 -8.98
C ALA A 126 1.22 -22.50 -10.33
N GLY A 127 1.24 -21.19 -10.64
CA GLY A 127 0.65 -20.63 -11.86
C GLY A 127 1.58 -20.59 -13.07
#